data_8b4e3359e61795d76576d660dc0961ad
#
_entry.id   8b4e3359e61795d76576d660dc0961ad
#
_cell.length_a   1.000
_cell.length_b   1.000
_cell.length_c   1.000
_cell.angle_alpha   90.00
_cell.angle_beta   90.00
_cell.angle_gamma   90.00
#
_symmetry.space_group_name_H-M   'P 1'
#
loop_
_entity.id
_entity.type
_entity.pdbx_description
1 polymer ?
#
loop_
_entity_poly.entity_id
_entity_poly.type
_entity_poly.pdbx_seq_one_letter_code
_entity_poly.pdbx_strand_id
1 'polypeptide(L)'
;MIPTVLRAGLVAILLALGGMAHAIDAQDAFDDPVLQERYENINRELRCLVCQNQTIADSNATLAQDLRREVRDMIAAGQTDAQIREIMIERYGDFVLYRPRMTAGNLLLWAAPVLLLVIGAIVLVRVVRRRAQETDLDADGPEAGQS
;
A
#
# COMPACT_ATOMS: atom_id res chain seq x y z
N MET A 1 28.82 1.87 34.62
CA MET A 1 28.60 0.41 34.56
C MET A 1 27.19 0.13 35.07
N ILE A 2 26.22 -0.20 34.22
CA ILE A 2 24.85 -0.52 34.63
C ILE A 2 24.85 -1.93 35.24
N PRO A 3 24.39 -2.10 36.50
CA PRO A 3 24.42 -3.41 37.16
C PRO A 3 23.61 -4.46 36.38
N THR A 4 24.13 -5.66 36.37
CA THR A 4 23.57 -6.81 35.57
C THR A 4 22.08 -7.07 35.91
N VAL A 5 21.67 -6.81 37.13
CA VAL A 5 20.29 -6.95 37.61
C VAL A 5 19.34 -5.95 36.93
N LEU A 6 19.81 -4.73 36.63
CA LEU A 6 19.00 -3.72 35.94
C LEU A 6 18.80 -4.07 34.44
N ARG A 7 19.81 -4.69 33.82
CA ARG A 7 19.71 -5.19 32.43
C ARG A 7 18.76 -6.37 32.33
N ALA A 8 18.82 -7.30 33.27
CA ALA A 8 17.91 -8.44 33.32
C ALA A 8 16.45 -7.99 33.52
N GLY A 9 16.21 -7.01 34.38
CA GLY A 9 14.89 -6.43 34.60
C GLY A 9 14.32 -5.74 33.37
N LEU A 10 15.16 -4.98 32.62
CA LEU A 10 14.74 -4.29 31.42
C LEU A 10 14.37 -5.27 30.29
N VAL A 11 15.13 -6.34 30.13
CA VAL A 11 14.86 -7.40 29.16
C VAL A 11 13.57 -8.15 29.50
N ALA A 12 13.33 -8.43 30.79
CA ALA A 12 12.10 -9.08 31.23
C ALA A 12 10.85 -8.21 30.98
N ILE A 13 10.95 -6.90 31.20
CA ILE A 13 9.88 -5.93 30.93
C ILE A 13 9.61 -5.84 29.42
N LEU A 14 10.65 -5.79 28.58
CA LEU A 14 10.50 -5.75 27.12
C LEU A 14 9.86 -7.03 26.55
N LEU A 15 10.19 -8.19 27.12
CA LEU A 15 9.57 -9.47 26.74
C LEU A 15 8.11 -9.58 27.21
N ALA A 16 7.77 -8.98 28.35
CA ALA A 16 6.40 -8.96 28.86
C ALA A 16 5.48 -8.00 28.07
N LEU A 17 6.04 -6.93 27.50
CA LEU A 17 5.30 -5.96 26.65
C LEU A 17 5.10 -6.45 25.22
N GLY A 18 5.87 -7.45 24.74
CA GLY A 18 5.78 -7.99 23.37
C GLY A 18 4.57 -8.92 23.12
N GLY A 19 3.73 -9.19 24.11
CA GLY A 19 2.67 -10.21 24.05
C GLY A 19 1.26 -9.70 23.72
N MET A 20 1.05 -8.45 23.34
CA MET A 20 -0.26 -8.01 22.84
C MET A 20 -0.40 -8.27 21.33
N ALA A 21 -0.36 -9.54 20.94
CA ALA A 21 -0.91 -9.97 19.67
C ALA A 21 -2.43 -9.72 19.74
N HIS A 22 -2.93 -8.78 18.92
CA HIS A 22 -4.36 -8.57 18.76
C HIS A 22 -4.92 -9.83 18.10
N ALA A 23 -5.57 -10.67 18.92
CA ALA A 23 -6.34 -11.77 18.40
C ALA A 23 -7.50 -11.16 17.60
N ILE A 24 -7.53 -11.38 16.28
CA ILE A 24 -8.76 -11.31 15.48
C ILE A 24 -9.81 -12.08 16.28
N ASP A 25 -11.00 -11.47 16.47
CA ASP A 25 -12.08 -12.08 17.26
C ASP A 25 -12.26 -13.53 16.83
N ALA A 26 -11.99 -14.47 17.75
CA ALA A 26 -12.03 -15.91 17.46
C ALA A 26 -13.42 -16.40 17.01
N GLN A 27 -14.44 -15.54 17.16
CA GLN A 27 -15.83 -15.81 16.73
C GLN A 27 -16.01 -15.73 15.21
N ASP A 28 -15.08 -15.08 14.49
CA ASP A 28 -15.16 -14.91 13.04
C ASP A 28 -14.20 -15.82 12.26
N ALA A 29 -13.47 -16.71 12.94
CA ALA A 29 -12.50 -17.60 12.33
C ALA A 29 -13.15 -18.79 11.62
N PHE A 30 -12.55 -19.23 10.50
CA PHE A 30 -12.87 -20.51 9.87
C PHE A 30 -11.94 -21.60 10.41
N ASP A 31 -12.50 -22.81 10.60
CA ASP A 31 -11.70 -23.99 10.97
C ASP A 31 -10.79 -24.46 9.82
N ASP A 32 -11.23 -24.23 8.57
CA ASP A 32 -10.45 -24.50 7.37
C ASP A 32 -9.37 -23.42 7.17
N PRO A 33 -8.08 -23.78 7.19
CA PRO A 33 -6.99 -22.81 7.04
C PRO A 33 -7.00 -22.08 5.70
N VAL A 34 -7.52 -22.68 4.63
CA VAL A 34 -7.61 -22.05 3.31
C VAL A 34 -8.68 -20.96 3.32
N LEU A 35 -9.85 -21.25 3.93
CA LEU A 35 -10.91 -20.26 4.07
C LEU A 35 -10.50 -19.14 5.04
N GLN A 36 -9.75 -19.48 6.09
CA GLN A 36 -9.24 -18.52 7.05
C GLN A 36 -8.24 -17.54 6.39
N GLU A 37 -7.27 -18.04 5.63
CA GLU A 37 -6.33 -17.19 4.90
C GLU A 37 -7.04 -16.27 3.91
N ARG A 38 -8.03 -16.81 3.20
CA ARG A 38 -8.86 -16.05 2.26
C ARG A 38 -9.64 -14.94 2.96
N TYR A 39 -10.26 -15.26 4.10
CA TYR A 39 -10.97 -14.30 4.95
C TYR A 39 -10.07 -13.16 5.42
N GLU A 40 -8.88 -13.49 5.94
CA GLU A 40 -7.91 -12.50 6.38
C GLU A 40 -7.42 -11.60 5.23
N ASN A 41 -7.19 -12.17 4.05
CA ASN A 41 -6.75 -11.42 2.88
C ASN A 41 -7.81 -10.39 2.45
N ILE A 42 -9.09 -10.80 2.37
CA ILE A 42 -10.19 -9.88 2.02
C ILE A 42 -10.34 -8.79 3.07
N ASN A 43 -10.28 -9.11 4.36
CA ASN A 43 -10.40 -8.13 5.44
C ASN A 43 -9.25 -7.10 5.43
N ARG A 44 -8.04 -7.48 4.98
CA ARG A 44 -6.91 -6.55 4.79
C ARG A 44 -7.06 -5.65 3.55
N GLU A 45 -7.83 -6.08 2.55
CA GLU A 45 -8.10 -5.28 1.35
C GLU A 45 -9.20 -4.24 1.55
N LEU A 46 -10.09 -4.45 2.54
CA LEU A 46 -11.23 -3.59 2.80
C LEU A 46 -10.91 -2.52 3.85
N ARG A 47 -11.34 -1.30 3.58
CA ARG A 47 -11.15 -0.13 4.45
C ARG A 47 -12.32 0.02 5.40
N CYS A 48 -12.03 0.31 6.65
CA CYS A 48 -13.05 0.72 7.62
C CYS A 48 -13.48 2.17 7.34
N LEU A 49 -14.72 2.38 6.95
CA LEU A 49 -15.24 3.67 6.48
C LEU A 49 -15.37 4.74 7.57
N VAL A 50 -15.43 4.34 8.84
CA VAL A 50 -15.55 5.24 10.00
C VAL A 50 -14.25 5.36 10.80
N CYS A 51 -13.19 4.65 10.38
CA CYS A 51 -11.90 4.63 11.06
C CYS A 51 -10.89 5.49 10.32
N GLN A 52 -9.88 6.00 11.04
CA GLN A 52 -8.80 6.80 10.45
C GLN A 52 -7.90 5.94 9.54
N ASN A 53 -8.40 5.57 8.37
CA ASN A 53 -7.65 4.86 7.34
C ASN A 53 -7.21 3.42 7.69
N GLN A 54 -7.83 2.77 8.68
CA GLN A 54 -7.55 1.39 9.06
C GLN A 54 -8.27 0.39 8.15
N THR A 55 -7.74 -0.82 8.04
CA THR A 55 -8.46 -1.93 7.42
C THR A 55 -9.58 -2.43 8.34
N ILE A 56 -10.55 -3.16 7.82
CA ILE A 56 -11.51 -3.83 8.69
C ILE A 56 -10.87 -4.94 9.51
N ALA A 57 -9.70 -5.47 9.10
CA ALA A 57 -8.94 -6.43 9.89
C ALA A 57 -8.34 -5.80 11.15
N ASP A 58 -7.88 -4.55 11.08
CA ASP A 58 -7.14 -3.87 12.15
C ASP A 58 -8.03 -3.00 13.05
N SER A 59 -9.29 -2.81 12.68
CA SER A 59 -10.22 -1.93 13.38
C SER A 59 -11.12 -2.68 14.36
N ASN A 60 -11.25 -2.13 15.57
CA ASN A 60 -12.18 -2.62 16.60
C ASN A 60 -13.54 -1.90 16.59
N ALA A 61 -13.78 -1.00 15.60
CA ALA A 61 -15.07 -0.32 15.48
C ALA A 61 -16.20 -1.33 15.19
N THR A 62 -17.39 -1.05 15.70
CA THR A 62 -18.56 -1.94 15.51
C THR A 62 -18.85 -2.19 14.03
N LEU A 63 -18.75 -1.14 13.20
CA LEU A 63 -18.92 -1.29 11.74
C LEU A 63 -17.87 -2.22 11.12
N ALA A 64 -16.60 -2.19 11.58
CA ALA A 64 -15.58 -3.11 11.08
C ALA A 64 -15.89 -4.56 11.45
N GLN A 65 -16.43 -4.79 12.66
CA GLN A 65 -16.88 -6.12 13.10
C GLN A 65 -18.07 -6.60 12.26
N ASP A 66 -19.03 -5.72 11.98
CA ASP A 66 -20.19 -6.05 11.13
C ASP A 66 -19.74 -6.42 9.71
N LEU A 67 -18.85 -5.63 9.12
CA LEU A 67 -18.29 -5.91 7.79
C LEU A 67 -17.50 -7.23 7.75
N ARG A 68 -16.74 -7.55 8.80
CA ARG A 68 -16.04 -8.85 8.89
C ARG A 68 -17.03 -10.02 8.93
N ARG A 69 -18.11 -9.90 9.70
CA ARG A 69 -19.18 -10.93 9.70
C ARG A 69 -19.82 -11.09 8.32
N GLU A 70 -20.11 -9.99 7.64
CA GLU A 70 -20.66 -10.02 6.29
C GLU A 70 -19.71 -10.71 5.30
N VAL A 71 -18.42 -10.39 5.33
CA VAL A 71 -17.39 -11.07 4.51
C VAL A 71 -17.35 -12.57 4.81
N ARG A 72 -17.38 -12.95 6.10
CA ARG A 72 -17.41 -14.35 6.52
C ARG A 72 -18.62 -15.09 5.95
N ASP A 73 -19.81 -14.51 6.06
CA ASP A 73 -21.05 -15.11 5.59
C ASP A 73 -21.03 -15.28 4.06
N MET A 74 -20.49 -14.32 3.31
CA MET A 74 -20.31 -14.42 1.87
C MET A 74 -19.34 -15.52 1.47
N ILE A 75 -18.22 -15.68 2.20
CA ILE A 75 -17.27 -16.77 1.98
C ILE A 75 -17.93 -18.12 2.28
N ALA A 76 -18.67 -18.24 3.38
CA ALA A 76 -19.41 -19.45 3.77
C ALA A 76 -20.49 -19.81 2.74
N ALA A 77 -21.08 -18.82 2.08
CA ALA A 77 -22.03 -18.99 0.98
C ALA A 77 -21.35 -19.39 -0.36
N GLY A 78 -20.02 -19.55 -0.39
CA GLY A 78 -19.26 -19.97 -1.57
C GLY A 78 -19.03 -18.86 -2.60
N GLN A 79 -19.23 -17.58 -2.26
CA GLN A 79 -18.96 -16.48 -3.17
C GLN A 79 -17.47 -16.34 -3.46
N THR A 80 -17.13 -15.94 -4.67
CA THR A 80 -15.74 -15.66 -5.06
C THR A 80 -15.26 -14.31 -4.51
N ASP A 81 -13.94 -14.12 -4.38
CA ASP A 81 -13.36 -12.85 -3.92
C ASP A 81 -13.77 -11.67 -4.80
N ALA A 82 -13.89 -11.90 -6.10
CA ALA A 82 -14.35 -10.87 -7.03
C ALA A 82 -15.80 -10.45 -6.76
N GLN A 83 -16.67 -11.42 -6.48
CA GLN A 83 -18.07 -11.15 -6.13
C GLN A 83 -18.18 -10.40 -4.81
N ILE A 84 -17.42 -10.82 -3.80
CA ILE A 84 -17.40 -10.13 -2.49
C ILE A 84 -16.96 -8.68 -2.65
N ARG A 85 -15.85 -8.42 -3.38
CA ARG A 85 -15.41 -7.04 -3.64
C ARG A 85 -16.45 -6.22 -4.38
N GLU A 86 -17.12 -6.80 -5.38
CA GLU A 86 -18.15 -6.09 -6.15
C GLU A 86 -19.35 -5.71 -5.28
N ILE A 87 -19.83 -6.62 -4.43
CA ILE A 87 -20.93 -6.35 -3.49
C ILE A 87 -20.53 -5.25 -2.49
N MET A 88 -19.29 -5.29 -1.99
CA MET A 88 -18.80 -4.26 -1.07
C MET A 88 -18.71 -2.90 -1.75
N ILE A 89 -18.28 -2.84 -3.02
CA ILE A 89 -18.23 -1.60 -3.79
C ILE A 89 -19.63 -1.07 -4.08
N GLU A 90 -20.55 -1.94 -4.47
CA GLU A 90 -21.93 -1.55 -4.77
C GLU A 90 -22.61 -0.92 -3.55
N ARG A 91 -22.35 -1.45 -2.35
CA ARG A 91 -22.99 -0.96 -1.12
C ARG A 91 -22.29 0.24 -0.49
N TYR A 92 -20.95 0.27 -0.55
CA TYR A 92 -20.14 1.23 0.21
C TYR A 92 -19.30 2.15 -0.69
N GLY A 93 -19.33 1.96 -2.01
CA GLY A 93 -18.58 2.73 -2.99
C GLY A 93 -17.12 2.27 -3.14
N ASP A 94 -16.44 2.77 -4.17
CA ASP A 94 -15.03 2.41 -4.49
C ASP A 94 -14.05 2.70 -3.34
N PHE A 95 -14.40 3.62 -2.43
CA PHE A 95 -13.57 3.98 -1.28
C PHE A 95 -13.39 2.84 -0.28
N VAL A 96 -14.24 1.80 -0.30
CA VAL A 96 -14.11 0.62 0.56
C VAL A 96 -12.86 -0.19 0.23
N LEU A 97 -12.29 -0.04 -0.97
CA LEU A 97 -11.05 -0.71 -1.34
C LEU A 97 -9.82 0.15 -1.04
N TYR A 98 -8.80 -0.48 -0.45
CA TYR A 98 -7.49 0.16 -0.26
C TYR A 98 -6.77 0.44 -1.58
N ARG A 99 -6.92 -0.47 -2.54
CA ARG A 99 -6.30 -0.35 -3.87
C ARG A 99 -7.35 0.05 -4.89
N PRO A 100 -7.22 1.24 -5.50
CA PRO A 100 -8.11 1.65 -6.57
C PRO A 100 -8.10 0.63 -7.71
N ARG A 101 -9.27 0.28 -8.21
CA ARG A 101 -9.38 -0.60 -9.39
C ARG A 101 -8.77 0.09 -10.62
N MET A 102 -8.18 -0.72 -11.52
CA MET A 102 -7.72 -0.23 -12.82
C MET A 102 -8.94 -0.01 -13.72
N THR A 103 -9.57 1.14 -13.57
CA THR A 103 -10.68 1.59 -14.41
C THR A 103 -10.20 2.62 -15.42
N ALA A 104 -10.96 2.85 -16.49
CA ALA A 104 -10.65 3.90 -17.46
C ALA A 104 -10.49 5.29 -16.80
N GLY A 105 -11.28 5.57 -15.74
CA GLY A 105 -11.16 6.81 -14.96
C GLY A 105 -9.86 6.93 -14.16
N ASN A 106 -9.27 5.81 -13.74
CA ASN A 106 -8.04 5.77 -12.94
C ASN A 106 -6.78 5.48 -13.77
N LEU A 107 -6.93 5.28 -15.09
CA LEU A 107 -5.79 4.95 -15.97
C LEU A 107 -4.68 6.01 -15.91
N LEU A 108 -5.05 7.29 -15.83
CA LEU A 108 -4.09 8.38 -15.73
C LEU A 108 -3.26 8.30 -14.44
N LEU A 109 -3.85 7.87 -13.32
CA LEU A 109 -3.15 7.68 -12.05
C LEU A 109 -2.02 6.64 -12.18
N TRP A 110 -2.28 5.56 -12.91
CA TRP A 110 -1.30 4.50 -13.13
C TRP A 110 -0.27 4.83 -14.22
N ALA A 111 -0.68 5.59 -15.24
CA ALA A 111 0.18 6.00 -16.34
C ALA A 111 1.07 7.21 -15.98
N ALA A 112 0.66 8.07 -15.05
CA ALA A 112 1.36 9.31 -14.72
C ALA A 112 2.85 9.14 -14.38
N PRO A 113 3.27 8.21 -13.50
CA PRO A 113 4.69 8.05 -13.18
C PRO A 113 5.52 7.64 -14.40
N VAL A 114 5.00 6.78 -15.27
CA VAL A 114 5.68 6.36 -16.49
C VAL A 114 5.79 7.52 -17.48
N LEU A 115 4.71 8.27 -17.68
CA LEU A 115 4.72 9.45 -18.54
C LEU A 115 5.72 10.51 -18.07
N LEU A 116 5.76 10.79 -16.76
CA LEU A 116 6.71 11.73 -16.20
C LEU A 116 8.16 11.30 -16.40
N LEU A 117 8.46 10.00 -16.23
CA LEU A 117 9.79 9.46 -16.47
C LEU A 117 10.19 9.59 -17.95
N VAL A 118 9.29 9.27 -18.88
CA VAL A 118 9.54 9.38 -20.32
C VAL A 118 9.79 10.85 -20.72
N ILE A 119 8.92 11.76 -20.27
CA ILE A 119 9.09 13.19 -20.54
C ILE A 119 10.40 13.71 -19.94
N GLY A 120 10.70 13.35 -18.68
CA GLY A 120 11.95 13.73 -18.02
C GLY A 120 13.19 13.22 -18.75
N ALA A 121 13.18 11.98 -19.22
CA ALA A 121 14.26 11.39 -19.99
C ALA A 121 14.45 12.12 -21.33
N ILE A 122 13.37 12.44 -22.05
CA ILE A 122 13.43 13.19 -23.30
C ILE A 122 14.03 14.59 -23.09
N VAL A 123 13.56 15.30 -22.06
CA VAL A 123 14.08 16.63 -21.72
C VAL A 123 15.55 16.55 -21.35
N LEU A 124 15.95 15.60 -20.52
CA LEU A 124 17.35 15.39 -20.11
C LEU A 124 18.25 15.16 -21.34
N VAL A 125 17.87 14.24 -22.21
CA VAL A 125 18.65 13.92 -23.43
C VAL A 125 18.77 15.16 -24.33
N ARG A 126 17.69 15.93 -24.48
CA ARG A 126 17.72 17.19 -25.29
C ARG A 126 18.66 18.23 -24.68
N VAL A 127 18.58 18.43 -23.36
CA VAL A 127 19.44 19.40 -22.66
C VAL A 127 20.91 18.99 -22.73
N VAL A 128 21.21 17.72 -22.48
CA VAL A 128 22.60 17.21 -22.55
C VAL A 128 23.15 17.35 -23.97
N ARG A 129 22.40 16.96 -25.01
CA ARG A 129 22.83 17.09 -26.41
C ARG A 129 23.05 18.56 -26.79
N ARG A 130 22.18 19.46 -26.38
CA ARG A 130 22.32 20.87 -26.64
C ARG A 130 23.57 21.47 -26.01
N ARG A 131 23.83 21.15 -24.76
CA ARG A 131 25.05 21.60 -24.06
C ARG A 131 26.34 21.03 -24.67
N ALA A 132 26.33 19.76 -25.10
CA ALA A 132 27.47 19.15 -25.77
C ALA A 132 27.78 19.91 -27.08
N GLN A 133 26.76 20.28 -27.86
CA GLN A 133 26.96 21.08 -29.11
C GLN A 133 27.49 22.49 -28.85
N GLU A 134 27.04 23.14 -27.76
CA GLU A 134 27.54 24.47 -27.37
C GLU A 134 29.02 24.41 -26.98
N THR A 135 29.43 23.35 -26.27
CA THR A 135 30.84 23.15 -25.85
C THR A 135 31.76 22.85 -27.04
N ASP A 136 31.30 22.11 -28.07
CA ASP A 136 32.07 21.85 -29.27
C ASP A 136 32.27 23.11 -30.11
N LEU A 137 31.27 24.00 -30.17
CA LEU A 137 31.37 25.28 -30.88
C LEU A 137 32.34 26.27 -30.21
N ASP A 138 32.41 26.25 -28.88
CA ASP A 138 33.36 27.07 -28.12
C ASP A 138 34.79 26.56 -28.21
N ALA A 139 34.99 25.25 -28.46
CA ALA A 139 36.32 24.65 -28.66
C ALA A 139 36.93 24.94 -30.03
N ASP A 140 36.10 25.15 -31.06
CA ASP A 140 36.50 25.49 -32.42
C ASP A 140 36.60 27.03 -32.69
N GLY A 141 36.43 27.84 -31.62
CA GLY A 141 36.62 29.29 -31.73
C GLY A 141 38.04 29.64 -32.17
N PRO A 142 38.25 30.59 -33.14
CA PRO A 142 39.56 30.84 -33.72
C PRO A 142 40.55 31.30 -32.64
N GLU A 143 41.66 30.57 -32.49
CA GLU A 143 42.86 31.10 -31.87
C GLU A 143 43.29 32.32 -32.71
N ALA A 144 42.68 33.45 -32.38
CA ALA A 144 43.10 34.73 -32.97
C ALA A 144 44.53 35.01 -32.58
N GLY A 145 45.42 34.89 -33.57
CA GLY A 145 46.83 35.07 -33.56
C GLY A 145 47.36 36.13 -32.62
N GLN A 146 48.27 35.68 -31.80
CA GLN A 146 49.28 36.56 -31.21
C GLN A 146 50.53 36.44 -32.06
N SER A 147 50.71 37.46 -32.88
CA SER A 147 52.01 37.84 -33.50
C SER A 147 52.50 39.13 -32.89
#